data_a02bcf54ee52bf1976e6027e5cf1add5
#
_entry.id   a02bcf54ee52bf1976e6027e5cf1add5
#
_cell.length_a   1.000
_cell.length_b   1.000
_cell.length_c   1.000
_cell.angle_alpha   90.00
_cell.angle_beta   90.00
_cell.angle_gamma   90.00
#
_symmetry.space_group_name_H-M   'P 1'
#
loop_
_entity.id
_entity.type
_entity.pdbx_description
1 polymer ?
#
loop_
_entity_poly.entity_id
_entity_poly.type
_entity_poly.pdbx_seq_one_letter_code
_entity_poly.pdbx_strand_id
1 'polypeptide(L)'
;QVYGRVKSISSILDKMQRKKINVNDVEKELEDIAGIRLICQFVEDIDRVLEIIESRSDMEIKSHKDYISHSKDSGYRSYHVIIYYEVNTIYGKKRIQAEIQIRTLAMNFWATVEHSLQYKYKGDIPQHVTDKLLVASDAIDVLDHEMSTVRDEIMDAQDSFRKKSNLVSEILHTMQNLYKVANRHEVLKIQDEFYKIYETGDMERLE
;
A
#
# COMPACT_ATOMS: atom_id res chain seq x y z
N GLN A 1 2.54 5.46 -5.26
CA GLN A 1 2.65 6.07 -6.60
C GLN A 1 1.35 5.83 -7.38
N VAL A 2 0.99 6.77 -8.28
CA VAL A 2 -0.27 6.70 -9.05
C VAL A 2 0.04 6.83 -10.53
N TYR A 3 -0.47 5.90 -11.33
CA TYR A 3 -0.31 5.91 -12.79
C TYR A 3 -1.67 5.76 -13.46
N GLY A 4 -1.99 6.66 -14.40
CA GLY A 4 -3.14 6.52 -15.30
C GLY A 4 -2.74 5.76 -16.57
N ARG A 5 -3.65 4.94 -17.09
CA ARG A 5 -3.47 4.17 -18.32
C ARG A 5 -4.76 4.13 -19.13
N VAL A 6 -4.65 4.39 -20.41
CA VAL A 6 -5.67 4.06 -21.41
C VAL A 6 -5.16 2.92 -22.29
N LYS A 7 -5.96 1.89 -22.45
CA LYS A 7 -5.61 0.71 -23.26
C LYS A 7 -5.50 1.10 -24.72
N SER A 8 -4.46 0.64 -25.41
CA SER A 8 -4.30 0.90 -26.84
C SER A 8 -5.39 0.22 -27.67
N ILE A 9 -5.74 0.81 -28.80
CA ILE A 9 -6.77 0.26 -29.70
C ILE A 9 -6.44 -1.16 -30.12
N SER A 10 -5.16 -1.46 -30.44
CA SER A 10 -4.73 -2.82 -30.75
C SER A 10 -5.02 -3.80 -29.63
N SER A 11 -4.68 -3.44 -28.38
CA SER A 11 -4.93 -4.29 -27.21
C SER A 11 -6.44 -4.46 -26.91
N ILE A 12 -7.26 -3.47 -27.26
CA ILE A 12 -8.73 -3.59 -27.17
C ILE A 12 -9.22 -4.62 -28.19
N LEU A 13 -8.80 -4.50 -29.45
CA LEU A 13 -9.18 -5.41 -30.54
C LEU A 13 -8.75 -6.86 -30.25
N ASP A 14 -7.52 -7.07 -29.79
CA ASP A 14 -6.99 -8.39 -29.40
C ASP A 14 -7.85 -9.01 -28.28
N LYS A 15 -8.24 -8.20 -27.27
CA LYS A 15 -9.05 -8.66 -26.16
C LYS A 15 -10.48 -8.97 -26.60
N MET A 16 -11.05 -8.15 -27.48
CA MET A 16 -12.37 -8.38 -28.09
C MET A 16 -12.40 -9.72 -28.86
N GLN A 17 -11.40 -9.96 -29.70
CA GLN A 17 -11.30 -11.18 -30.48
C GLN A 17 -11.20 -12.41 -29.57
N ARG A 18 -10.32 -12.36 -28.55
CA ARG A 18 -10.12 -13.46 -27.59
C ARG A 18 -11.36 -13.77 -26.78
N LYS A 19 -12.10 -12.72 -26.37
CA LYS A 19 -13.34 -12.85 -25.56
C LYS A 19 -14.60 -12.93 -26.41
N LYS A 20 -14.52 -12.82 -27.74
CA LYS A 20 -15.66 -12.80 -28.68
C LYS A 20 -16.65 -11.67 -28.39
N ILE A 21 -16.17 -10.49 -27.99
CA ILE A 21 -16.97 -9.32 -27.65
C ILE A 21 -17.36 -8.56 -28.92
N ASN A 22 -18.65 -8.18 -29.03
CA ASN A 22 -19.11 -7.35 -30.15
C ASN A 22 -18.63 -5.89 -29.97
N VAL A 23 -18.39 -5.19 -31.08
CA VAL A 23 -17.95 -3.78 -31.09
C VAL A 23 -18.92 -2.87 -30.31
N ASN A 24 -20.23 -3.12 -30.39
CA ASN A 24 -21.24 -2.34 -29.71
C ASN A 24 -21.28 -2.55 -28.19
N ASP A 25 -20.69 -3.64 -27.68
CA ASP A 25 -20.71 -4.01 -26.26
C ASP A 25 -19.34 -3.80 -25.58
N VAL A 26 -18.34 -3.31 -26.32
CA VAL A 26 -16.97 -3.10 -25.84
C VAL A 26 -16.90 -2.29 -24.55
N GLU A 27 -17.60 -1.17 -24.49
CA GLU A 27 -17.59 -0.29 -23.30
C GLU A 27 -18.28 -0.92 -22.08
N LYS A 28 -19.15 -1.89 -22.27
CA LYS A 28 -19.87 -2.60 -21.20
C LYS A 28 -19.08 -3.81 -20.70
N GLU A 29 -18.41 -4.52 -21.60
CA GLU A 29 -17.77 -5.80 -21.30
C GLU A 29 -16.28 -5.68 -21.00
N LEU A 30 -15.59 -4.64 -21.52
CA LEU A 30 -14.19 -4.37 -21.20
C LEU A 30 -14.07 -3.39 -20.06
N GLU A 31 -13.74 -3.91 -18.89
CA GLU A 31 -13.62 -3.15 -17.64
C GLU A 31 -12.30 -2.37 -17.52
N ASP A 32 -11.30 -2.67 -18.38
CA ASP A 32 -9.93 -2.17 -18.30
C ASP A 32 -9.51 -1.29 -19.49
N ILE A 33 -10.44 -0.63 -20.17
CA ILE A 33 -10.17 0.36 -21.20
C ILE A 33 -9.48 1.57 -20.59
N ALA A 34 -10.03 2.11 -19.51
CA ALA A 34 -9.40 3.09 -18.67
C ALA A 34 -8.95 2.41 -17.37
N GLY A 35 -7.76 2.73 -16.91
CA GLY A 35 -7.21 2.13 -15.70
C GLY A 35 -6.34 3.07 -14.91
N ILE A 36 -6.36 2.88 -13.59
CA ILE A 36 -5.44 3.54 -12.65
C ILE A 36 -4.67 2.44 -11.95
N ARG A 37 -3.38 2.66 -11.75
CA ARG A 37 -2.54 1.79 -10.93
C ARG A 37 -2.05 2.57 -9.73
N LEU A 38 -2.34 2.04 -8.54
CA LEU A 38 -1.87 2.53 -7.26
C LEU A 38 -0.81 1.58 -6.74
N ILE A 39 0.39 2.13 -6.47
CA ILE A 39 1.50 1.36 -5.91
C ILE A 39 1.68 1.78 -4.47
N CYS A 40 1.41 0.87 -3.57
CA CYS A 40 1.58 0.96 -2.12
C CYS A 40 2.99 0.56 -1.71
N GLN A 41 3.41 0.96 -0.54
CA GLN A 41 4.69 0.57 0.01
C GLN A 41 4.60 -0.79 0.73
N PHE A 42 3.53 -1.00 1.49
CA PHE A 42 3.27 -2.19 2.28
C PHE A 42 1.93 -2.82 1.92
N VAL A 43 1.74 -4.08 2.31
CA VAL A 43 0.49 -4.83 2.02
C VAL A 43 -0.70 -4.18 2.72
N GLU A 44 -0.55 -3.75 3.96
CA GLU A 44 -1.61 -3.13 4.77
C GLU A 44 -2.08 -1.78 4.21
N ASP A 45 -1.24 -1.11 3.40
CA ASP A 45 -1.66 0.11 2.72
C ASP A 45 -2.72 -0.15 1.65
N ILE A 46 -2.82 -1.39 1.16
CA ILE A 46 -3.84 -1.79 0.18
C ILE A 46 -5.22 -1.66 0.80
N ASP A 47 -5.41 -2.16 2.03
CA ASP A 47 -6.69 -2.08 2.74
C ASP A 47 -7.07 -0.62 3.03
N ARG A 48 -6.11 0.19 3.46
CA ARG A 48 -6.31 1.63 3.67
C ARG A 48 -6.72 2.36 2.39
N VAL A 49 -6.12 2.01 1.26
CA VAL A 49 -6.48 2.56 -0.06
C VAL A 49 -7.87 2.11 -0.46
N LEU A 50 -8.25 0.87 -0.18
CA LEU A 50 -9.61 0.35 -0.43
C LEU A 50 -10.65 1.13 0.38
N GLU A 51 -10.44 1.35 1.68
CA GLU A 51 -11.31 2.16 2.52
C GLU A 51 -11.49 3.58 1.96
N ILE A 52 -10.42 4.21 1.47
CA ILE A 52 -10.47 5.53 0.84
C ILE A 52 -11.32 5.48 -0.45
N ILE A 53 -11.14 4.48 -1.31
CA ILE A 53 -11.91 4.32 -2.54
C ILE A 53 -13.38 4.10 -2.23
N GLU A 54 -13.70 3.24 -1.27
CA GLU A 54 -15.06 2.90 -0.85
C GLU A 54 -15.81 4.07 -0.20
N SER A 55 -15.08 4.96 0.48
CA SER A 55 -15.65 6.17 1.09
C SER A 55 -15.99 7.28 0.10
N ARG A 56 -15.56 7.18 -1.17
CA ARG A 56 -15.76 8.22 -2.17
C ARG A 56 -17.19 8.21 -2.72
N SER A 57 -17.77 9.43 -2.83
CA SER A 57 -19.12 9.64 -3.38
C SER A 57 -19.14 10.00 -4.87
N ASP A 58 -17.96 10.27 -5.47
CA ASP A 58 -17.85 10.67 -6.88
C ASP A 58 -17.69 9.50 -7.85
N MET A 59 -17.62 8.27 -7.32
CA MET A 59 -17.56 7.04 -8.10
C MET A 59 -18.46 5.96 -7.48
N GLU A 60 -18.86 4.99 -8.29
CA GLU A 60 -19.65 3.83 -7.85
C GLU A 60 -18.84 2.56 -8.07
N ILE A 61 -18.74 1.72 -7.05
CA ILE A 61 -18.03 0.46 -7.14
C ILE A 61 -18.93 -0.58 -7.82
N LYS A 62 -18.43 -1.19 -8.89
CA LYS A 62 -19.09 -2.28 -9.61
C LYS A 62 -18.73 -3.64 -9.02
N SER A 63 -17.44 -3.88 -8.78
CA SER A 63 -16.95 -5.17 -8.27
C SER A 63 -15.53 -5.09 -7.76
N HIS A 64 -15.18 -6.05 -6.90
CA HIS A 64 -13.84 -6.29 -6.38
C HIS A 64 -13.30 -7.62 -6.93
N LYS A 65 -11.97 -7.70 -7.14
CA LYS A 65 -11.25 -8.92 -7.51
C LYS A 65 -9.98 -9.00 -6.69
N ASP A 66 -9.99 -9.83 -5.67
CA ASP A 66 -8.86 -10.04 -4.79
C ASP A 66 -7.96 -11.16 -5.35
N TYR A 67 -6.86 -10.76 -5.99
CA TYR A 67 -5.79 -11.65 -6.43
C TYR A 67 -4.60 -11.63 -5.46
N ILE A 68 -4.73 -11.06 -4.26
CA ILE A 68 -3.73 -11.13 -3.21
C ILE A 68 -3.98 -12.39 -2.38
N SER A 69 -5.17 -12.50 -1.80
CA SER A 69 -5.59 -13.67 -1.03
C SER A 69 -5.79 -14.92 -1.91
N HIS A 70 -6.14 -14.71 -3.19
CA HIS A 70 -6.39 -15.76 -4.17
C HIS A 70 -5.60 -15.48 -5.44
N SER A 71 -4.29 -15.74 -5.40
CA SER A 71 -3.42 -15.53 -6.56
C SER A 71 -3.89 -16.34 -7.78
N LYS A 72 -3.62 -15.81 -8.97
CA LYS A 72 -3.87 -16.58 -10.20
C LYS A 72 -2.87 -17.73 -10.31
N ASP A 73 -3.21 -18.74 -11.11
CA ASP A 73 -2.33 -19.88 -11.42
C ASP A 73 -0.95 -19.44 -11.95
N SER A 74 -0.85 -18.25 -12.55
CA SER A 74 0.40 -17.65 -13.00
C SER A 74 1.27 -17.08 -11.86
N GLY A 75 0.76 -16.98 -10.64
CA GLY A 75 1.39 -16.26 -9.53
C GLY A 75 1.08 -14.75 -9.49
N TYR A 76 0.23 -14.25 -10.38
CA TYR A 76 -0.14 -12.84 -10.39
C TYR A 76 -0.90 -12.43 -9.14
N ARG A 77 -0.41 -11.38 -8.46
CA ARG A 77 -1.01 -10.79 -7.25
C ARG A 77 -1.35 -9.31 -7.48
N SER A 78 -2.56 -8.90 -7.16
CA SER A 78 -3.04 -7.52 -7.22
C SER A 78 -4.45 -7.45 -6.66
N TYR A 79 -4.86 -6.34 -6.08
CA TYR A 79 -6.26 -6.07 -5.80
C TYR A 79 -6.83 -5.19 -6.91
N HIS A 80 -8.00 -5.57 -7.48
CA HIS A 80 -8.65 -4.80 -8.53
C HIS A 80 -10.02 -4.33 -8.05
N VAL A 81 -10.28 -3.04 -8.25
CA VAL A 81 -11.60 -2.44 -8.06
C VAL A 81 -12.11 -1.97 -9.42
N ILE A 82 -13.26 -2.47 -9.82
CA ILE A 82 -13.93 -1.97 -11.02
C ILE A 82 -14.96 -0.92 -10.59
N ILE A 83 -14.85 0.25 -11.19
CA ILE A 83 -15.71 1.39 -10.86
C ILE A 83 -16.48 1.88 -12.06
N TYR A 84 -17.57 2.56 -11.78
CA TYR A 84 -18.22 3.49 -12.70
C TYR A 84 -17.87 4.92 -12.31
N TYR A 85 -17.47 5.70 -13.29
CA TYR A 85 -17.13 7.10 -13.12
C TYR A 85 -17.81 7.97 -14.17
N GLU A 86 -18.37 9.13 -13.79
CA GLU A 86 -19.00 10.05 -14.70
C GLU A 86 -17.97 11.05 -15.22
N VAL A 87 -17.80 11.11 -16.54
CA VAL A 87 -16.92 12.06 -17.22
C VAL A 87 -17.72 13.06 -18.06
N ASN A 88 -17.24 14.28 -18.13
CA ASN A 88 -17.80 15.28 -19.03
C ASN A 88 -17.14 15.15 -20.41
N THR A 89 -17.96 14.94 -21.45
CA THR A 89 -17.53 14.88 -22.83
C THR A 89 -18.16 16.02 -23.64
N ILE A 90 -17.70 16.22 -24.87
CA ILE A 90 -18.29 17.20 -25.81
C ILE A 90 -19.76 16.87 -26.14
N TYR A 91 -20.20 15.62 -25.90
CA TYR A 91 -21.56 15.16 -26.10
C TYR A 91 -22.39 15.11 -24.80
N GLY A 92 -21.86 15.69 -23.69
CA GLY A 92 -22.47 15.65 -22.39
C GLY A 92 -21.80 14.67 -21.42
N LYS A 93 -22.48 14.42 -20.30
CA LYS A 93 -22.00 13.50 -19.29
C LYS A 93 -22.09 12.05 -19.77
N LYS A 94 -21.02 11.32 -19.57
CA LYS A 94 -20.91 9.90 -19.91
C LYS A 94 -20.40 9.10 -18.72
N ARG A 95 -21.11 8.01 -18.39
CA ARG A 95 -20.68 7.03 -17.39
C ARG A 95 -19.77 6.01 -18.04
N ILE A 96 -18.55 5.88 -17.57
CA ILE A 96 -17.55 4.94 -18.07
C ILE A 96 -17.17 3.94 -17.00
N GLN A 97 -16.64 2.78 -17.41
CA GLN A 97 -16.00 1.83 -16.51
C GLN A 97 -14.49 2.09 -16.46
N ALA A 98 -13.89 1.94 -15.29
CA ALA A 98 -12.45 1.98 -15.11
C ALA A 98 -12.01 0.92 -14.10
N GLU A 99 -10.79 0.41 -14.29
CA GLU A 99 -10.15 -0.55 -13.40
C GLU A 99 -9.11 0.17 -12.56
N ILE A 100 -9.22 0.06 -11.24
CA ILE A 100 -8.19 0.50 -10.29
C ILE A 100 -7.43 -0.75 -9.84
N GLN A 101 -6.13 -0.82 -10.16
CA GLN A 101 -5.23 -1.89 -9.74
C GLN A 101 -4.41 -1.39 -8.56
N ILE A 102 -4.45 -2.10 -7.43
CA ILE A 102 -3.72 -1.76 -6.22
C ILE A 102 -2.71 -2.88 -5.96
N ARG A 103 -1.45 -2.52 -5.76
CA ARG A 103 -0.33 -3.44 -5.60
C ARG A 103 0.72 -2.88 -4.66
N THR A 104 1.55 -3.74 -4.10
CA THR A 104 2.83 -3.32 -3.54
C THR A 104 3.87 -3.05 -4.63
N LEU A 105 5.01 -2.48 -4.24
CA LEU A 105 6.16 -2.32 -5.12
C LEU A 105 6.65 -3.66 -5.68
N ALA A 106 6.72 -4.69 -4.83
CA ALA A 106 7.19 -6.02 -5.21
C ALA A 106 6.20 -6.73 -6.15
N MET A 107 4.90 -6.69 -5.86
CA MET A 107 3.87 -7.19 -6.77
C MET A 107 3.91 -6.49 -8.14
N ASN A 108 4.14 -5.16 -8.16
CA ASN A 108 4.22 -4.40 -9.39
C ASN A 108 5.49 -4.74 -10.20
N PHE A 109 6.63 -4.97 -9.53
CA PHE A 109 7.85 -5.44 -10.17
C PHE A 109 7.60 -6.76 -10.89
N TRP A 110 7.07 -7.76 -10.18
CA TRP A 110 6.78 -9.08 -10.75
C TRP A 110 5.85 -8.99 -11.95
N ALA A 111 4.72 -8.28 -11.79
CA ALA A 111 3.73 -8.15 -12.86
C ALA A 111 4.26 -7.42 -14.10
N THR A 112 5.22 -6.50 -13.94
CA THR A 112 5.86 -5.78 -15.04
C THR A 112 6.82 -6.70 -15.79
N VAL A 113 7.60 -7.50 -15.07
CA VAL A 113 8.54 -8.47 -15.67
C VAL A 113 7.76 -9.56 -16.40
N GLU A 114 6.77 -10.17 -15.73
CA GLU A 114 5.93 -11.23 -16.32
C GLU A 114 5.26 -10.75 -17.62
N HIS A 115 4.63 -9.58 -17.59
CA HIS A 115 3.99 -9.00 -18.78
C HIS A 115 5.00 -8.72 -19.91
N SER A 116 6.22 -8.25 -19.59
CA SER A 116 7.27 -8.03 -20.58
C SER A 116 7.74 -9.33 -21.22
N LEU A 117 7.85 -10.41 -20.44
CA LEU A 117 8.23 -11.73 -20.94
C LEU A 117 7.13 -12.31 -21.83
N GLN A 118 5.86 -12.24 -21.41
CA GLN A 118 4.72 -12.70 -22.21
C GLN A 118 4.61 -11.96 -23.55
N TYR A 119 4.85 -10.64 -23.56
CA TYR A 119 4.79 -9.84 -24.79
C TYR A 119 5.91 -10.17 -25.76
N LYS A 120 7.12 -10.46 -25.26
CA LYS A 120 8.28 -10.81 -26.08
C LYS A 120 8.18 -12.24 -26.63
N TYR A 121 7.53 -13.14 -25.89
CA TYR A 121 7.37 -14.52 -26.28
C TYR A 121 6.05 -14.69 -27.03
N LYS A 122 6.10 -14.70 -28.37
CA LYS A 122 4.91 -14.81 -29.24
C LYS A 122 4.30 -16.23 -29.27
N GLY A 123 4.72 -17.16 -28.44
CA GLY A 123 4.26 -18.54 -28.33
C GLY A 123 3.88 -18.91 -26.91
N ASP A 124 3.53 -20.16 -26.70
CA ASP A 124 3.27 -20.68 -25.36
C ASP A 124 4.55 -20.67 -24.53
N ILE A 125 4.52 -20.00 -23.39
CA ILE A 125 5.67 -19.95 -22.46
C ILE A 125 5.95 -21.37 -21.98
N PRO A 126 7.21 -21.86 -22.08
CA PRO A 126 7.56 -23.20 -21.58
C PRO A 126 7.22 -23.39 -20.10
N GLN A 127 6.68 -24.54 -19.74
CA GLN A 127 6.23 -24.82 -18.37
C GLN A 127 7.28 -24.52 -17.30
N HIS A 128 8.55 -24.87 -17.56
CA HIS A 128 9.64 -24.60 -16.61
C HIS A 128 9.90 -23.10 -16.35
N VAL A 129 9.50 -22.20 -17.28
CA VAL A 129 9.56 -20.75 -17.08
C VAL A 129 8.39 -20.26 -16.25
N THR A 130 7.19 -20.80 -16.52
CA THR A 130 5.98 -20.54 -15.71
C THR A 130 6.21 -20.98 -14.26
N ASP A 131 6.80 -22.15 -14.03
CA ASP A 131 7.14 -22.65 -12.70
C ASP A 131 8.11 -21.71 -11.97
N LYS A 132 9.11 -21.16 -12.67
CA LYS A 132 10.05 -20.19 -12.08
C LYS A 132 9.37 -18.84 -11.78
N LEU A 133 8.43 -18.40 -12.60
CA LEU A 133 7.64 -17.20 -12.32
C LEU A 133 6.76 -17.38 -11.07
N LEU A 134 6.20 -18.56 -10.88
CA LEU A 134 5.42 -18.89 -9.69
C LEU A 134 6.29 -18.85 -8.42
N VAL A 135 7.45 -19.52 -8.44
CA VAL A 135 8.41 -19.46 -7.32
C VAL A 135 8.84 -18.02 -7.01
N ALA A 136 9.05 -17.19 -8.04
CA ALA A 136 9.38 -15.79 -7.85
C ALA A 136 8.22 -15.00 -7.24
N SER A 137 6.96 -15.33 -7.57
CA SER A 137 5.79 -14.72 -6.96
C SER A 137 5.67 -15.06 -5.47
N ASP A 138 5.93 -16.31 -5.09
CA ASP A 138 5.92 -16.72 -3.69
C ASP A 138 7.03 -16.03 -2.88
N ALA A 139 8.22 -15.86 -3.47
CA ALA A 139 9.31 -15.11 -2.85
C ALA A 139 8.95 -13.63 -2.61
N ILE A 140 8.19 -13.02 -3.52
CA ILE A 140 7.69 -11.65 -3.38
C ILE A 140 6.65 -11.54 -2.26
N ASP A 141 5.79 -12.52 -2.11
CA ASP A 141 4.82 -12.57 -1.01
C ASP A 141 5.52 -12.60 0.35
N VAL A 142 6.53 -13.45 0.48
CA VAL A 142 7.38 -13.50 1.69
C VAL A 142 8.08 -12.14 1.90
N LEU A 143 8.65 -11.55 0.86
CA LEU A 143 9.32 -10.24 0.96
C LEU A 143 8.38 -9.14 1.46
N ASP A 144 7.16 -9.06 0.92
CA ASP A 144 6.16 -8.07 1.32
C ASP A 144 5.80 -8.22 2.80
N HIS A 145 5.61 -9.46 3.31
CA HIS A 145 5.34 -9.73 4.72
C HIS A 145 6.52 -9.37 5.63
N GLU A 146 7.74 -9.74 5.25
CA GLU A 146 8.94 -9.39 6.02
C GLU A 146 9.14 -7.88 6.11
N MET A 147 8.91 -7.14 5.01
CA MET A 147 9.02 -5.69 5.00
C MET A 147 7.95 -5.02 5.87
N SER A 148 6.75 -5.58 5.96
CA SER A 148 5.70 -5.14 6.88
C SER A 148 6.12 -5.35 8.34
N THR A 149 6.71 -6.51 8.67
CA THR A 149 7.23 -6.81 10.01
C THR A 149 8.33 -5.81 10.40
N VAL A 150 9.29 -5.55 9.52
CA VAL A 150 10.36 -4.55 9.75
C VAL A 150 9.80 -3.17 10.00
N ARG A 151 8.77 -2.75 9.24
CA ARG A 151 8.09 -1.47 9.48
C ARG A 151 7.50 -1.40 10.88
N ASP A 152 6.79 -2.45 11.30
CA ASP A 152 6.10 -2.48 12.59
C ASP A 152 7.11 -2.42 13.75
N GLU A 153 8.20 -3.18 13.67
CA GLU A 153 9.30 -3.11 14.66
C GLU A 153 9.92 -1.71 14.75
N ILE A 154 10.12 -1.03 13.61
CA ILE A 154 10.63 0.34 13.59
C ILE A 154 9.62 1.31 14.22
N MET A 155 8.34 1.18 13.92
CA MET A 155 7.29 2.03 14.48
C MET A 155 7.19 1.86 16.01
N ASP A 156 7.24 0.63 16.49
CA ASP A 156 7.24 0.33 17.93
C ASP A 156 8.46 0.92 18.64
N ALA A 157 9.65 0.81 18.04
CA ALA A 157 10.86 1.41 18.56
C ALA A 157 10.78 2.94 18.61
N GLN A 158 10.23 3.57 17.56
CA GLN A 158 10.02 5.03 17.50
C GLN A 158 9.01 5.50 18.55
N ASP A 159 7.90 4.78 18.73
CA ASP A 159 6.90 5.12 19.75
C ASP A 159 7.46 4.97 21.17
N SER A 160 8.24 3.93 21.41
CA SER A 160 8.96 3.77 22.69
C SER A 160 9.92 4.92 22.94
N PHE A 161 10.71 5.32 21.94
CA PHE A 161 11.63 6.46 22.04
C PHE A 161 10.87 7.79 22.31
N ARG A 162 9.75 8.01 21.61
CA ARG A 162 8.93 9.22 21.77
C ARG A 162 8.33 9.30 23.17
N LYS A 163 7.81 8.18 23.72
CA LYS A 163 7.30 8.12 25.09
C LYS A 163 8.40 8.48 26.10
N LYS A 164 9.59 7.90 25.97
CA LYS A 164 10.75 8.21 26.81
C LYS A 164 11.14 9.69 26.73
N SER A 165 11.22 10.25 25.52
CA SER A 165 11.57 11.66 25.31
C SER A 165 10.54 12.62 25.93
N ASN A 166 9.25 12.30 25.80
CA ASN A 166 8.17 13.09 26.39
C ASN A 166 8.23 13.07 27.92
N LEU A 167 8.41 11.90 28.53
CA LEU A 167 8.56 11.76 29.98
C LEU A 167 9.73 12.59 30.52
N VAL A 168 10.91 12.48 29.89
CA VAL A 168 12.09 13.27 30.28
C VAL A 168 11.80 14.78 30.17
N SER A 169 11.15 15.21 29.09
CA SER A 169 10.81 16.64 28.89
C SER A 169 9.82 17.12 29.97
N GLU A 170 8.86 16.32 30.34
CA GLU A 170 7.86 16.63 31.37
C GLU A 170 8.49 16.73 32.75
N ILE A 171 9.40 15.81 33.11
CA ILE A 171 10.17 15.86 34.36
C ILE A 171 11.03 17.14 34.41
N LEU A 172 11.78 17.45 33.34
CA LEU A 172 12.62 18.64 33.28
C LEU A 172 11.81 19.94 33.41
N HIS A 173 10.64 19.99 32.75
CA HIS A 173 9.72 21.13 32.87
C HIS A 173 9.18 21.27 34.30
N THR A 174 8.83 20.17 34.94
CA THR A 174 8.37 20.15 36.33
C THR A 174 9.46 20.64 37.29
N MET A 175 10.70 20.17 37.10
CA MET A 175 11.83 20.66 37.88
C MET A 175 12.03 22.16 37.71
N GLN A 176 11.97 22.70 36.49
CA GLN A 176 12.09 24.13 36.24
C GLN A 176 11.01 24.95 36.96
N ASN A 177 9.79 24.41 37.05
CA ASN A 177 8.71 25.06 37.80
C ASN A 177 8.94 24.99 39.32
N LEU A 178 9.45 23.87 39.83
CA LEU A 178 9.79 23.72 41.24
C LEU A 178 10.89 24.68 41.67
N TYR A 179 11.88 24.98 40.82
CA TYR A 179 12.90 26.01 41.10
C TYR A 179 12.33 27.39 41.43
N LYS A 180 11.11 27.71 40.96
CA LYS A 180 10.46 29.01 41.19
C LYS A 180 9.73 29.10 42.52
N VAL A 181 9.31 27.96 43.09
CA VAL A 181 8.36 27.92 44.21
C VAL A 181 8.87 27.09 45.41
N ALA A 182 9.84 26.20 45.21
CA ALA A 182 10.31 25.25 46.22
C ALA A 182 11.69 25.62 46.78
N ASN A 183 12.10 24.96 47.88
CA ASN A 183 13.43 25.11 48.45
C ASN A 183 14.50 24.58 47.48
N ARG A 184 15.46 25.45 47.14
CA ARG A 184 16.54 25.14 46.20
C ARG A 184 17.31 23.85 46.53
N HIS A 185 17.50 23.56 47.84
CA HIS A 185 18.21 22.35 48.24
C HIS A 185 17.46 21.07 47.96
N GLU A 186 16.16 21.08 48.07
CA GLU A 186 15.28 19.93 47.75
C GLU A 186 15.22 19.69 46.25
N VAL A 187 15.09 20.73 45.44
CA VAL A 187 15.09 20.63 43.99
C VAL A 187 16.39 20.05 43.43
N LEU A 188 17.56 20.44 44.04
CA LEU A 188 18.86 19.87 43.65
C LEU A 188 18.94 18.37 43.96
N LYS A 189 18.37 17.90 45.09
CA LYS A 189 18.33 16.46 45.40
C LYS A 189 17.49 15.67 44.38
N ILE A 190 16.33 16.20 44.02
CA ILE A 190 15.48 15.59 43.01
C ILE A 190 16.20 15.54 41.66
N GLN A 191 16.90 16.60 41.30
CA GLN A 191 17.69 16.67 40.07
C GLN A 191 18.81 15.62 40.04
N ASP A 192 19.56 15.49 41.15
CA ASP A 192 20.63 14.48 41.26
C ASP A 192 20.07 13.04 41.16
N GLU A 193 18.92 12.80 41.73
CA GLU A 193 18.24 11.50 41.68
C GLU A 193 17.74 11.19 40.26
N PHE A 194 17.14 12.17 39.60
CA PHE A 194 16.75 12.06 38.20
C PHE A 194 17.93 11.71 37.28
N TYR A 195 19.06 12.44 37.40
CA TYR A 195 20.23 12.16 36.56
C TYR A 195 20.81 10.76 36.82
N LYS A 196 20.83 10.29 38.05
CA LYS A 196 21.27 8.93 38.39
C LYS A 196 20.39 7.87 37.69
N ILE A 197 19.09 8.03 37.73
CA ILE A 197 18.16 7.09 37.08
C ILE A 197 18.28 7.19 35.56
N TYR A 198 18.38 8.41 35.03
CA TYR A 198 18.50 8.65 33.59
C TYR A 198 19.76 8.01 32.99
N GLU A 199 20.91 8.11 33.72
CA GLU A 199 22.20 7.50 33.34
C GLU A 199 22.15 5.96 33.35
N THR A 200 21.32 5.35 34.18
CA THR A 200 21.12 3.87 34.16
C THR A 200 20.28 3.39 32.99
N GLY A 201 19.55 4.29 32.31
CA GLY A 201 18.61 3.93 31.23
C GLY A 201 17.33 3.24 31.70
N ASP A 202 17.13 3.12 33.01
CA ASP A 202 15.95 2.51 33.63
C ASP A 202 14.79 3.51 33.67
N MET A 203 14.02 3.53 32.58
CA MET A 203 12.92 4.51 32.42
C MET A 203 11.69 4.18 33.26
N GLU A 204 11.49 2.90 33.68
CA GLU A 204 10.39 2.51 34.56
C GLU A 204 10.51 3.11 35.95
N ARG A 205 11.73 3.49 36.36
CA ARG A 205 11.99 4.16 37.63
C ARG A 205 11.74 5.68 37.60
N LEU A 206 11.53 6.23 36.39
CA LEU A 206 11.23 7.65 36.23
C LEU A 206 9.74 7.96 36.29
N GLU A 207 8.88 6.96 36.08
CA GLU A 207 7.44 7.03 36.30
C GLU A 207 7.13 6.94 37.80
#